data_ca7a9978f3c02b25b3a5a4ce996abf26
#
_entry.id   ca7a9978f3c02b25b3a5a4ce996abf26
#
_cell.length_a   1.000
_cell.length_b   1.000
_cell.length_c   1.000
_cell.angle_alpha   90.00
_cell.angle_beta   90.00
_cell.angle_gamma   90.00
#
_symmetry.space_group_name_H-M   'P 1'
#
loop_
_entity.id
_entity.type
_entity.pdbx_description
1 polymer ?
#
loop_
_entity_poly.entity_id
_entity_poly.type
_entity_poly.pdbx_seq_one_letter_code
_entity_poly.pdbx_strand_id
1 'polypeptide(L)'
;MDKAKQQIVETVDAAREDLLALSKNIHDNPELGFQEFKAMGFISNTLEKHGFTVQRGYGGLETSFRADLCGSGEGPTVAFLAEYDALNGIGHGCGHNL
;
A
#
# COMPACT_ATOMS: atom_id res chain seq x y z
N MET A 1 18.78 4.28 -19.40
CA MET A 1 17.85 4.71 -18.32
C MET A 1 18.57 5.78 -17.50
N ASP A 2 17.87 6.87 -17.15
CA ASP A 2 18.51 7.89 -16.33
C ASP A 2 18.74 7.37 -14.89
N LYS A 3 19.57 8.08 -14.14
CA LYS A 3 20.00 7.66 -12.82
C LYS A 3 18.83 7.59 -11.82
N ALA A 4 17.87 8.51 -11.92
CA ALA A 4 16.72 8.53 -11.01
C ALA A 4 15.81 7.31 -11.25
N LYS A 5 15.53 6.99 -12.49
CA LYS A 5 14.72 5.81 -12.84
C LYS A 5 15.40 4.51 -12.44
N GLN A 6 16.72 4.43 -12.65
CA GLN A 6 17.50 3.27 -12.24
C GLN A 6 17.46 3.06 -10.73
N GLN A 7 17.55 4.14 -9.97
CA GLN A 7 17.45 4.11 -8.51
C GLN A 7 16.08 3.61 -8.04
N ILE A 8 14.99 4.02 -8.71
CA ILE A 8 13.65 3.52 -8.42
C ILE A 8 13.57 2.02 -8.67
N VAL A 9 14.06 1.55 -9.80
CA VAL A 9 14.06 0.11 -10.14
C VAL A 9 14.83 -0.69 -9.08
N GLU A 10 15.99 -0.24 -8.69
CA GLU A 10 16.82 -0.91 -7.68
C GLU A 10 16.10 -0.95 -6.32
N THR A 11 15.43 0.14 -5.93
CA THR A 11 14.68 0.21 -4.68
C THR A 11 13.51 -0.77 -4.67
N VAL A 12 12.76 -0.84 -5.78
CA VAL A 12 11.65 -1.79 -5.91
C VAL A 12 12.17 -3.23 -5.87
N ASP A 13 13.26 -3.52 -6.59
CA ASP A 13 13.86 -4.85 -6.57
C ASP A 13 14.32 -5.26 -5.17
N ALA A 14 14.89 -4.33 -4.41
CA ALA A 14 15.31 -4.59 -3.03
C ALA A 14 14.12 -4.89 -2.10
N ALA A 15 12.95 -4.34 -2.40
CA ALA A 15 11.72 -4.56 -1.63
C ALA A 15 10.87 -5.72 -2.19
N ARG A 16 11.36 -6.46 -3.17
CA ARG A 16 10.59 -7.47 -3.90
C ARG A 16 9.88 -8.48 -2.99
N GLU A 17 10.59 -9.05 -2.02
CA GLU A 17 10.01 -10.07 -1.13
C GLU A 17 8.88 -9.50 -0.29
N ASP A 18 9.06 -8.29 0.25
CA ASP A 18 8.02 -7.61 1.02
C ASP A 18 6.79 -7.30 0.17
N LEU A 19 7.01 -6.83 -1.05
CA LEU A 19 5.91 -6.48 -1.97
C LEU A 19 5.12 -7.72 -2.41
N LEU A 20 5.82 -8.81 -2.74
CA LEU A 20 5.15 -10.06 -3.11
C LEU A 20 4.38 -10.66 -1.94
N ALA A 21 4.95 -10.63 -0.75
CA ALA A 21 4.26 -11.10 0.45
C ALA A 21 3.02 -10.25 0.76
N LEU A 22 3.13 -8.93 0.62
CA LEU A 22 2.00 -8.02 0.81
C LEU A 22 0.87 -8.32 -0.16
N SER A 23 1.16 -8.40 -1.45
CA SER A 23 0.18 -8.70 -2.48
C SER A 23 -0.50 -10.05 -2.24
N LYS A 24 0.28 -11.07 -1.90
CA LYS A 24 -0.24 -12.41 -1.59
C LYS A 24 -1.14 -12.41 -0.36
N ASN A 25 -0.73 -11.73 0.71
CA ASN A 25 -1.52 -11.66 1.94
C ASN A 25 -2.88 -11.00 1.71
N ILE A 26 -2.92 -9.94 0.92
CA ILE A 26 -4.17 -9.28 0.56
C ILE A 26 -5.03 -10.20 -0.32
N HIS A 27 -4.43 -10.83 -1.31
CA HIS A 27 -5.14 -11.76 -2.20
C HIS A 27 -5.76 -12.93 -1.44
N ASP A 28 -5.02 -13.50 -0.48
CA ASP A 28 -5.45 -14.67 0.29
C ASP A 28 -6.49 -14.32 1.37
N ASN A 29 -6.69 -13.04 1.66
CA ASN A 29 -7.66 -12.54 2.65
C ASN A 29 -8.58 -11.49 2.02
N PRO A 30 -9.40 -11.87 1.03
CA PRO A 30 -10.26 -10.90 0.35
C PRO A 30 -11.29 -10.30 1.30
N GLU A 31 -11.44 -8.97 1.23
CA GLU A 31 -12.35 -8.23 2.09
C GLU A 31 -13.12 -7.22 1.24
N LEU A 32 -14.42 -7.13 1.47
CA LEU A 32 -15.30 -6.20 0.75
C LEU A 32 -15.10 -4.77 1.22
N GLY A 33 -15.59 -3.82 0.43
CA GLY A 33 -15.50 -2.39 0.75
C GLY A 33 -16.03 -2.08 2.14
N PHE A 34 -15.30 -1.24 2.87
CA PHE A 34 -15.52 -0.86 4.27
C PHE A 34 -15.28 -1.98 5.30
N GLN A 35 -14.82 -3.13 4.86
CA GLN A 35 -14.50 -4.28 5.73
C GLN A 35 -13.04 -4.73 5.57
N GLU A 36 -12.20 -3.90 5.00
CA GLU A 36 -10.80 -4.22 4.64
C GLU A 36 -9.84 -4.04 5.83
N PHE A 37 -10.15 -4.64 6.99
CA PHE A 37 -9.34 -4.47 8.21
C PHE A 37 -7.97 -5.12 8.08
N LYS A 38 -7.90 -6.33 7.51
CA LYS A 38 -6.62 -7.05 7.33
C LYS A 38 -5.75 -6.39 6.28
N ALA A 39 -6.34 -6.03 5.13
CA ALA A 39 -5.61 -5.35 4.05
C ALA A 39 -5.02 -4.04 4.54
N MET A 40 -5.81 -3.22 5.24
CA MET A 40 -5.36 -1.98 5.83
C MET A 40 -4.18 -2.22 6.77
N GLY A 41 -4.26 -3.26 7.62
CA GLY A 41 -3.19 -3.64 8.53
C GLY A 41 -1.92 -4.08 7.80
N PHE A 42 -2.04 -4.93 6.79
CA PHE A 42 -0.91 -5.40 6.01
C PHE A 42 -0.18 -4.25 5.32
N ILE A 43 -0.93 -3.37 4.65
CA ILE A 43 -0.35 -2.23 3.93
C ILE A 43 0.27 -1.23 4.90
N SER A 44 -0.45 -0.88 5.96
CA SER A 44 0.02 0.07 6.97
C SER A 44 1.31 -0.39 7.63
N ASN A 45 1.38 -1.67 8.01
CA ASN A 45 2.58 -2.24 8.64
C ASN A 45 3.77 -2.24 7.68
N THR A 46 3.54 -2.55 6.41
CA THR A 46 4.59 -2.51 5.38
C THR A 46 5.12 -1.09 5.20
N LEU A 47 4.24 -0.11 5.14
CA LEU A 47 4.63 1.29 5.00
C LEU A 47 5.41 1.79 6.22
N GLU A 48 4.98 1.43 7.42
CA GLU A 48 5.71 1.78 8.65
C GLU A 48 7.11 1.16 8.67
N LYS A 49 7.25 -0.07 8.20
CA LYS A 49 8.55 -0.74 8.08
C LYS A 49 9.50 0.03 7.15
N HIS A 50 8.95 0.71 6.15
CA HIS A 50 9.73 1.49 5.18
C HIS A 50 9.80 2.98 5.54
N GLY A 51 9.49 3.36 6.77
CA GLY A 51 9.72 4.71 7.28
C GLY A 51 8.57 5.68 7.16
N PHE A 52 7.39 5.25 6.70
CA PHE A 52 6.22 6.10 6.63
C PHE A 52 5.59 6.31 8.00
N THR A 53 5.04 7.50 8.21
CA THR A 53 4.16 7.79 9.36
C THR A 53 2.72 7.51 8.94
N VAL A 54 2.07 6.58 9.62
CA VAL A 54 0.75 6.09 9.22
C VAL A 54 -0.32 6.52 10.22
N GLN A 55 -1.44 7.03 9.68
CA GLN A 55 -2.66 7.32 10.45
C GLN A 55 -3.76 6.37 9.99
N ARG A 56 -4.14 5.44 10.85
CA ARG A 56 -5.20 4.46 10.58
C ARG A 56 -6.56 5.07 10.93
N GLY A 57 -7.61 4.67 10.20
CA GLY A 57 -8.95 5.20 10.42
C GLY A 57 -9.09 6.65 9.96
N TYR A 58 -8.38 7.02 8.92
CA TYR A 58 -8.35 8.40 8.43
C TYR A 58 -9.71 8.83 7.87
N GLY A 59 -10.09 10.06 8.19
CA GLY A 59 -11.35 10.62 7.69
C GLY A 59 -12.61 9.96 8.26
N GLY A 60 -12.50 9.27 9.38
CA GLY A 60 -13.64 8.60 10.01
C GLY A 60 -13.98 7.23 9.43
N LEU A 61 -13.18 6.73 8.48
CA LEU A 61 -13.35 5.39 7.90
C LEU A 61 -12.37 4.43 8.57
N GLU A 62 -12.89 3.48 9.34
CA GLU A 62 -12.05 2.56 10.14
C GLU A 62 -11.06 1.74 9.33
N THR A 63 -11.40 1.40 8.09
CA THR A 63 -10.54 0.59 7.20
C THR A 63 -9.68 1.42 6.27
N SER A 64 -9.63 2.73 6.46
CA SER A 64 -8.79 3.63 5.67
C SER A 64 -7.50 3.97 6.39
N PHE A 65 -6.54 4.48 5.66
CA PHE A 65 -5.32 5.04 6.25
C PHE A 65 -4.78 6.17 5.38
N ARG A 66 -3.93 6.96 6.01
CA ARG A 66 -3.07 7.92 5.33
C ARG A 66 -1.63 7.66 5.78
N ALA A 67 -0.70 7.62 4.84
CA ALA A 67 0.72 7.46 5.12
C ALA A 67 1.49 8.61 4.51
N ASP A 68 2.40 9.21 5.27
CA ASP A 68 3.20 10.34 4.86
C ASP A 68 4.68 10.03 4.98
N LEU A 69 5.43 10.46 3.98
CA LEU A 69 6.89 10.39 3.98
C LEU A 69 7.44 11.70 3.45
N CYS A 70 8.30 12.34 4.23
CA CYS A 70 8.97 13.57 3.82
C CYS A 70 10.21 13.25 3.00
N GLY A 71 10.37 13.96 1.89
CA GLY A 71 11.60 13.90 1.11
C GLY A 71 12.75 14.65 1.78
N SER A 72 13.88 14.71 1.10
CA SER A 72 15.11 15.32 1.62
C SER A 72 15.15 16.87 1.50
N GLY A 73 14.15 17.48 0.88
CA GLY A 73 14.12 18.92 0.67
C GLY A 73 12.71 19.43 0.41
N GLU A 74 12.60 20.73 0.12
CA GLU A 74 11.33 21.33 -0.24
C GLU A 74 10.95 20.96 -1.66
N GLY A 75 9.65 20.81 -1.89
CA GLY A 75 9.12 20.48 -3.20
C GLY A 75 7.61 20.20 -3.14
N PRO A 76 7.01 19.84 -4.27
CA PRO A 76 5.60 19.53 -4.28
C PRO A 76 5.28 18.26 -3.50
N THR A 77 4.03 18.17 -3.04
CA THR A 77 3.51 16.94 -2.45
C THR A 77 2.90 16.08 -3.54
N VAL A 78 3.29 14.82 -3.59
CA VAL A 78 2.75 13.84 -4.53
C VAL A 78 1.95 12.81 -3.74
N ALA A 79 0.75 12.49 -4.20
CA ALA A 79 -0.11 11.52 -3.54
C ALA A 79 -0.38 10.32 -4.45
N PHE A 80 -0.41 9.14 -3.85
CA PHE A 80 -0.82 7.90 -4.50
C PHE A 80 -2.08 7.39 -3.82
N LEU A 81 -3.07 7.02 -4.62
CA LEU A 81 -4.29 6.40 -4.11
C LEU A 81 -4.14 4.89 -4.19
N ALA A 82 -4.53 4.21 -3.11
CA ALA A 82 -4.52 2.76 -3.05
C ALA A 82 -5.92 2.26 -2.73
N GLU A 83 -6.40 1.32 -3.52
CA GLU A 83 -7.66 0.62 -3.31
C GLU A 83 -7.31 -0.84 -3.03
N TYR A 84 -8.01 -1.47 -2.09
CA TYR A 84 -7.67 -2.83 -1.67
C TYR A 84 -8.88 -3.68 -1.31
N ASP A 85 -10.07 -3.26 -1.72
CA ASP A 85 -11.29 -4.03 -1.57
C ASP A 85 -11.36 -5.19 -2.58
N ALA A 86 -12.03 -6.25 -2.20
CA ALA A 86 -12.29 -7.40 -3.06
C ALA A 86 -13.75 -7.39 -3.52
N LEU A 87 -14.05 -8.25 -4.49
CA LEU A 87 -15.40 -8.39 -5.03
C LEU A 87 -16.12 -9.55 -4.36
N ASN A 88 -17.42 -9.38 -4.14
CA ASN A 88 -18.26 -10.42 -3.54
C ASN A 88 -18.28 -11.67 -4.44
N GLY A 89 -17.90 -12.80 -3.88
CA GLY A 89 -17.94 -14.10 -4.56
C GLY A 89 -16.75 -14.41 -5.46
N ILE A 90 -15.92 -13.42 -5.82
CA ILE A 90 -14.77 -13.64 -6.70
C ILE A 90 -13.44 -13.13 -6.13
N GLY A 91 -13.45 -12.63 -4.92
CA GLY A 91 -12.23 -12.16 -4.25
C GLY A 91 -11.55 -11.03 -5.03
N HIS A 92 -10.23 -11.13 -5.17
CA HIS A 92 -9.42 -10.12 -5.89
C HIS A 92 -9.37 -10.34 -7.40
N GLY A 93 -10.46 -10.80 -8.02
CA GLY A 93 -10.60 -10.83 -9.47
C GLY A 93 -10.51 -9.45 -10.12
N CYS A 94 -10.68 -8.37 -9.35
CA CYS A 94 -10.47 -6.99 -9.79
C CYS A 94 -8.99 -6.58 -9.87
N GLY A 95 -8.09 -7.31 -9.21
CA GLY A 95 -6.67 -7.00 -9.18
C GLY A 95 -6.25 -5.97 -8.11
N HIS A 96 -7.13 -5.57 -7.20
CA HIS A 96 -6.80 -4.57 -6.17
C HIS A 96 -5.72 -5.03 -5.19
N ASN A 97 -5.40 -6.33 -5.13
CA ASN A 97 -4.27 -6.82 -4.34
C ASN A 97 -2.91 -6.41 -4.92
N LEU A 98 -2.87 -5.98 -6.15
CA LEU A 98 -1.66 -5.54 -6.82
C LEU A 98 -1.37 -4.07 -6.54
#